data_be2d6a058686b181b2e8a66f90925010
#
_entry.id   be2d6a058686b181b2e8a66f90925010
#
_cell.length_a   1.000
_cell.length_b   1.000
_cell.length_c   1.000
_cell.angle_alpha   90.00
_cell.angle_beta   90.00
_cell.angle_gamma   90.00
#
_symmetry.space_group_name_H-M   'P 1'
#
loop_
_entity.id
_entity.type
_entity.pdbx_description
1 polymer ?
#
loop_
_entity_poly.entity_id
_entity_poly.type
_entity_poly.pdbx_seq_one_letter_code
_entity_poly.pdbx_strand_id
1 'polypeptide(L)'
;MSNENIIECKDLNKYYSGVHALKNLSLKIKRDSVVGLIGDNGAGKSTLIKILSGAHAPDTGHIYFEGNEVKFKSTKQAMNLGIETIYQYSALIPQMSIARNIFIGREQTNFSLGSIGLMKSKTMDKAAMDALNDVELHLRSPDTPVNQLSGGERQGVVIARAMYFKSKVLILDEPTNHLSVKETNKVLRFVEGLKKQGVTSIFITHNLSHVYPIADHLCVMARGEKIADLAKEDTSIDELTDLLVNG
;
A
#
# COMPACT_ATOMS: atom_id res chain seq x y z
N MET A 1 0.62 -26.06 7.54
CA MET A 1 -0.65 -25.33 7.49
C MET A 1 -0.35 -23.93 7.02
N SER A 2 -0.87 -23.49 5.87
CA SER A 2 -0.68 -22.11 5.41
C SER A 2 -1.36 -21.17 6.42
N ASN A 3 -0.63 -20.20 6.95
CA ASN A 3 -1.20 -19.22 7.85
C ASN A 3 -2.23 -18.39 7.06
N GLU A 4 -3.50 -18.43 7.43
CA GLU A 4 -4.59 -17.73 6.74
C GLU A 4 -4.35 -16.21 6.70
N ASN A 5 -3.69 -15.67 7.74
CA ASN A 5 -3.37 -14.26 7.84
C ASN A 5 -1.95 -13.99 7.34
N ILE A 6 -1.81 -12.99 6.46
CA ILE A 6 -0.50 -12.52 6.00
C ILE A 6 0.10 -11.52 7.00
N ILE A 7 -0.75 -10.67 7.60
CA ILE A 7 -0.36 -9.77 8.69
C ILE A 7 -1.28 -9.99 9.88
N GLU A 8 -0.72 -10.01 11.08
CA GLU A 8 -1.45 -9.95 12.33
C GLU A 8 -0.80 -8.91 13.24
N CYS A 9 -1.58 -7.96 13.71
CA CYS A 9 -1.19 -6.97 14.72
C CYS A 9 -1.87 -7.32 16.03
N LYS A 10 -1.13 -7.27 17.15
CA LYS A 10 -1.66 -7.52 18.49
C LYS A 10 -1.32 -6.36 19.42
N ASP A 11 -2.34 -5.72 19.95
CA ASP A 11 -2.30 -4.71 20.99
C ASP A 11 -1.32 -3.57 20.71
N LEU A 12 -1.30 -3.11 19.42
CA LEU A 12 -0.41 -2.04 19.00
C LEU A 12 -0.79 -0.72 19.67
N ASN A 13 0.19 -0.10 20.31
CA ASN A 13 0.09 1.24 20.86
C ASN A 13 1.14 2.16 20.23
N LYS A 14 0.75 3.40 19.94
CA LYS A 14 1.66 4.44 19.46
C LYS A 14 1.32 5.79 20.03
N TYR A 15 2.34 6.46 20.58
CA TYR A 15 2.24 7.80 21.13
C TYR A 15 3.09 8.79 20.32
N TYR A 16 2.59 10.01 20.14
CA TYR A 16 3.32 11.14 19.57
C TYR A 16 3.13 12.37 20.48
N SER A 17 4.19 12.82 21.15
CA SER A 17 4.17 14.04 21.96
C SER A 17 2.92 14.17 22.86
N GLY A 18 2.53 13.08 23.52
CA GLY A 18 1.37 13.02 24.42
C GLY A 18 0.04 12.63 23.75
N VAL A 19 -0.03 12.51 22.42
CA VAL A 19 -1.21 12.00 21.71
C VAL A 19 -1.12 10.49 21.59
N HIS A 20 -2.12 9.75 22.08
CA HIS A 20 -2.25 8.30 21.91
C HIS A 20 -2.87 8.01 20.54
N ALA A 21 -2.04 7.86 19.52
CA ALA A 21 -2.44 7.76 18.12
C ALA A 21 -2.96 6.38 17.70
N LEU A 22 -2.47 5.31 18.35
CA LEU A 22 -3.06 3.97 18.27
C LEU A 22 -3.22 3.41 19.69
N LYS A 23 -4.38 2.82 19.97
CA LYS A 23 -4.79 2.37 21.28
C LYS A 23 -5.17 0.90 21.23
N ASN A 24 -4.27 0.02 21.70
CA ASN A 24 -4.48 -1.44 21.76
C ASN A 24 -5.05 -2.03 20.46
N LEU A 25 -4.56 -1.51 19.32
CA LEU A 25 -5.10 -1.88 18.03
C LEU A 25 -4.67 -3.30 17.66
N SER A 26 -5.66 -4.19 17.49
CA SER A 26 -5.48 -5.57 17.03
C SER A 26 -6.21 -5.78 15.72
N LEU A 27 -5.48 -6.25 14.68
CA LEU A 27 -5.98 -6.40 13.31
C LEU A 27 -5.40 -7.66 12.67
N LYS A 28 -6.23 -8.37 11.91
CA LYS A 28 -5.81 -9.51 11.09
C LYS A 28 -6.12 -9.23 9.63
N ILE A 29 -5.13 -9.41 8.77
CA ILE A 29 -5.26 -9.22 7.33
C ILE A 29 -5.09 -10.58 6.67
N LYS A 30 -6.16 -11.04 6.03
CA LYS A 30 -6.16 -12.32 5.33
C LYS A 30 -5.28 -12.25 4.08
N ARG A 31 -4.68 -13.38 3.75
CA ARG A 31 -3.90 -13.54 2.51
C ARG A 31 -4.83 -13.43 1.29
N ASP A 32 -4.31 -12.90 0.19
CA ASP A 32 -4.99 -12.83 -1.11
C ASP A 32 -6.36 -12.14 -1.04
N SER A 33 -6.46 -11.09 -0.21
CA SER A 33 -7.68 -10.32 0.00
C SER A 33 -7.46 -8.82 -0.20
N VAL A 34 -8.54 -8.10 -0.39
CA VAL A 34 -8.59 -6.64 -0.34
C VAL A 34 -9.25 -6.22 0.97
N VAL A 35 -8.48 -5.56 1.83
CA VAL A 35 -8.98 -5.01 3.09
C VAL A 35 -9.15 -3.51 2.96
N GLY A 36 -10.39 -3.03 3.09
CA GLY A 36 -10.69 -1.61 3.21
C GLY A 36 -10.41 -1.11 4.62
N LEU A 37 -9.44 -0.20 4.78
CA LEU A 37 -9.18 0.48 6.05
C LEU A 37 -9.81 1.86 6.00
N ILE A 38 -10.93 2.03 6.67
CA ILE A 38 -11.76 3.24 6.62
C ILE A 38 -11.78 3.95 7.98
N GLY A 39 -12.00 5.25 7.94
CA GLY A 39 -12.04 6.11 9.14
C GLY A 39 -11.77 7.56 8.78
N ASP A 40 -12.17 8.46 9.65
CA ASP A 40 -11.97 9.90 9.47
C ASP A 40 -10.50 10.34 9.61
N ASN A 41 -10.26 11.60 9.31
CA ASN A 41 -8.97 12.22 9.57
C ASN A 41 -8.67 12.18 11.08
N GLY A 42 -7.48 11.72 11.44
CA GLY A 42 -7.11 11.53 12.84
C GLY A 42 -7.49 10.18 13.45
N ALA A 43 -8.18 9.29 12.71
CA ALA A 43 -8.55 7.95 13.18
C ALA A 43 -7.36 7.00 13.47
N GLY A 44 -6.13 7.38 13.08
CA GLY A 44 -4.94 6.54 13.31
C GLY A 44 -4.45 5.77 12.09
N LYS A 45 -5.17 5.81 10.95
CA LYS A 45 -4.84 5.08 9.71
C LYS A 45 -3.39 5.31 9.26
N SER A 46 -2.97 6.56 9.11
CA SER A 46 -1.60 6.90 8.68
C SER A 46 -0.53 6.44 9.70
N THR A 47 -0.87 6.37 10.99
CA THR A 47 0.03 5.81 12.00
C THR A 47 0.20 4.31 11.81
N LEU A 48 -0.89 3.58 11.59
CA LEU A 48 -0.85 2.15 11.31
C LEU A 48 -0.04 1.86 10.03
N ILE A 49 -0.27 2.63 8.95
CA ILE A 49 0.52 2.50 7.71
C ILE A 49 2.02 2.66 7.99
N LYS A 50 2.41 3.72 8.71
CA LYS A 50 3.82 3.97 9.04
C LYS A 50 4.44 2.83 9.85
N ILE A 51 3.67 2.17 10.68
CA ILE A 51 4.13 1.01 11.44
C ILE A 51 4.27 -0.21 10.52
N LEU A 52 3.26 -0.52 9.71
CA LEU A 52 3.30 -1.67 8.79
C LEU A 52 4.35 -1.52 7.69
N SER A 53 4.60 -0.30 7.24
CA SER A 53 5.67 0.01 6.28
C SER A 53 7.07 0.04 6.88
N GLY A 54 7.21 -0.09 8.20
CA GLY A 54 8.49 0.00 8.91
C GLY A 54 9.09 1.41 9.01
N ALA A 55 8.31 2.46 8.70
CA ALA A 55 8.73 3.84 8.88
C ALA A 55 8.77 4.26 10.35
N HIS A 56 7.88 3.70 11.17
CA HIS A 56 7.84 3.88 12.62
C HIS A 56 7.73 2.55 13.33
N ALA A 57 8.33 2.43 14.51
CA ALA A 57 8.08 1.32 15.42
C ALA A 57 6.85 1.62 16.30
N PRO A 58 6.04 0.61 16.63
CA PRO A 58 5.06 0.75 17.71
C PRO A 58 5.79 0.94 19.05
N ASP A 59 5.13 1.57 20.04
CA ASP A 59 5.70 1.70 21.37
C ASP A 59 5.48 0.42 22.19
N THR A 60 4.33 -0.24 22.01
CA THR A 60 4.04 -1.60 22.53
C THR A 60 3.23 -2.40 21.53
N GLY A 61 3.10 -3.70 21.78
CA GLY A 61 2.38 -4.65 20.92
C GLY A 61 3.31 -5.39 19.95
N HIS A 62 2.73 -6.28 19.17
CA HIS A 62 3.45 -7.20 18.31
C HIS A 62 2.90 -7.21 16.90
N ILE A 63 3.77 -7.38 15.92
CA ILE A 63 3.42 -7.55 14.51
C ILE A 63 3.92 -8.90 14.04
N TYR A 64 3.07 -9.65 13.37
CA TYR A 64 3.42 -10.92 12.75
C TYR A 64 3.23 -10.79 11.25
N PHE A 65 4.21 -11.24 10.49
CA PHE A 65 4.16 -11.37 9.04
C PHE A 65 4.34 -12.83 8.66
N GLU A 66 3.37 -13.40 7.95
CA GLU A 66 3.35 -14.83 7.62
C GLU A 66 3.55 -15.74 8.85
N GLY A 67 2.98 -15.34 10.00
CA GLY A 67 3.06 -16.07 11.26
C GLY A 67 4.33 -15.85 12.07
N ASN A 68 5.34 -15.15 11.53
CA ASN A 68 6.58 -14.86 12.23
C ASN A 68 6.52 -13.45 12.84
N GLU A 69 6.92 -13.31 14.09
CA GLU A 69 7.03 -11.98 14.71
C GLU A 69 8.11 -11.16 14.00
N VAL A 70 7.76 -9.92 13.65
CA VAL A 70 8.66 -8.99 12.97
C VAL A 70 8.75 -7.66 13.72
N LYS A 71 9.97 -7.11 13.76
CA LYS A 71 10.26 -5.77 14.31
C LYS A 71 11.01 -4.98 13.25
N PHE A 72 10.28 -4.15 12.52
CA PHE A 72 10.88 -3.34 11.47
C PHE A 72 11.77 -2.23 12.08
N LYS A 73 13.02 -2.17 11.62
CA LYS A 73 13.97 -1.09 11.93
C LYS A 73 14.03 -0.04 10.81
N SER A 74 13.45 -0.33 9.66
CA SER A 74 13.43 0.54 8.49
C SER A 74 12.38 0.08 7.47
N THR A 75 11.95 0.99 6.60
CA THR A 75 11.08 0.69 5.45
C THR A 75 11.70 -0.36 4.52
N LYS A 76 13.03 -0.35 4.36
CA LYS A 76 13.75 -1.35 3.56
C LYS A 76 13.53 -2.78 4.05
N GLN A 77 13.41 -2.98 5.37
CA GLN A 77 13.13 -4.33 5.91
C GLN A 77 11.71 -4.79 5.58
N ALA A 78 10.71 -3.91 5.70
CA ALA A 78 9.33 -4.22 5.30
C ALA A 78 9.26 -4.54 3.79
N MET A 79 9.91 -3.72 2.96
CA MET A 79 9.99 -3.95 1.52
C MET A 79 10.67 -5.28 1.17
N ASN A 80 11.72 -5.67 1.88
CA ASN A 80 12.41 -6.95 1.65
C ASN A 80 11.54 -8.17 2.01
N LEU A 81 10.56 -8.03 2.89
CA LEU A 81 9.56 -9.05 3.19
C LEU A 81 8.41 -9.05 2.17
N GLY A 82 8.34 -8.05 1.28
CA GLY A 82 7.30 -7.91 0.26
C GLY A 82 6.14 -7.00 0.67
N ILE A 83 6.34 -6.10 1.65
CA ILE A 83 5.35 -5.07 2.01
C ILE A 83 5.73 -3.78 1.30
N GLU A 84 4.96 -3.39 0.29
CA GLU A 84 5.11 -2.11 -0.42
C GLU A 84 4.03 -1.13 0.01
N THR A 85 4.38 0.15 0.06
CA THR A 85 3.44 1.21 0.45
C THR A 85 3.41 2.31 -0.59
N ILE A 86 2.22 2.64 -1.05
CA ILE A 86 1.92 3.76 -1.93
C ILE A 86 1.27 4.84 -1.08
N TYR A 87 2.02 5.89 -0.76
CA TYR A 87 1.53 7.02 0.02
C TYR A 87 0.73 8.00 -0.83
N GLN A 88 -0.20 8.72 -0.20
CA GLN A 88 -1.10 9.71 -0.80
C GLN A 88 -0.37 10.79 -1.63
N TYR A 89 0.79 11.25 -1.17
CA TYR A 89 1.61 12.25 -1.86
C TYR A 89 2.82 11.58 -2.52
N SER A 90 2.59 11.11 -3.75
CA SER A 90 3.58 10.56 -4.70
C SER A 90 4.77 9.80 -4.12
N ALA A 91 4.69 8.49 -4.19
CA ALA A 91 5.86 7.62 -4.14
C ALA A 91 6.81 7.83 -5.35
N LEU A 92 6.56 8.86 -6.18
CA LEU A 92 7.31 9.14 -7.41
C LEU A 92 8.00 10.50 -7.32
N ILE A 93 9.22 10.57 -7.84
CA ILE A 93 9.99 11.81 -7.98
C ILE A 93 9.64 12.43 -9.33
N PRO A 94 8.96 13.58 -9.37
CA PRO A 94 8.34 14.12 -10.60
C PRO A 94 9.33 14.35 -11.75
N GLN A 95 10.54 14.78 -11.46
CA GLN A 95 11.59 15.10 -12.44
C GLN A 95 12.37 13.88 -12.92
N MET A 96 12.24 12.75 -12.26
CA MET A 96 12.91 11.52 -12.67
C MET A 96 12.08 10.77 -13.71
N SER A 97 12.77 9.99 -14.54
CA SER A 97 12.15 9.14 -15.55
C SER A 97 11.32 8.00 -14.90
N ILE A 98 10.43 7.43 -15.67
CA ILE A 98 9.62 6.28 -15.28
C ILE A 98 10.52 5.14 -14.78
N ALA A 99 11.51 4.73 -15.58
CA ALA A 99 12.40 3.63 -15.22
C ALA A 99 13.12 3.89 -13.89
N ARG A 100 13.64 5.11 -13.70
CA ARG A 100 14.30 5.47 -12.44
C ARG A 100 13.34 5.48 -11.26
N ASN A 101 12.09 5.89 -11.45
CA ASN A 101 11.08 5.83 -10.40
C ASN A 101 10.70 4.39 -10.02
N ILE A 102 10.65 3.47 -10.98
CA ILE A 102 10.39 2.06 -10.70
C ILE A 102 11.51 1.46 -9.86
N PHE A 103 12.77 1.75 -10.19
CA PHE A 103 13.94 1.13 -9.56
C PHE A 103 14.57 1.93 -8.41
N ILE A 104 14.01 3.08 -8.03
CA ILE A 104 14.59 3.92 -6.98
C ILE A 104 14.82 3.14 -5.67
N GLY A 105 16.07 3.17 -5.17
CA GLY A 105 16.50 2.45 -3.98
C GLY A 105 16.69 0.93 -4.17
N ARG A 106 16.50 0.43 -5.40
CA ARG A 106 16.69 -0.98 -5.81
C ARG A 106 17.34 -1.06 -7.19
N GLU A 107 18.23 -0.10 -7.50
CA GLU A 107 18.87 -0.01 -8.80
C GLU A 107 19.73 -1.25 -9.08
N GLN A 108 19.61 -1.77 -10.30
CA GLN A 108 20.45 -2.87 -10.75
C GLN A 108 21.84 -2.34 -11.15
N THR A 109 22.90 -2.93 -10.61
CA THR A 109 24.29 -2.55 -10.90
C THR A 109 25.05 -3.66 -11.61
N ASN A 110 25.96 -3.30 -12.53
CA ASN A 110 26.85 -4.27 -13.19
C ASN A 110 28.02 -4.67 -12.28
N PHE A 111 28.50 -3.71 -11.51
CA PHE A 111 29.65 -3.85 -10.62
C PHE A 111 29.46 -2.89 -9.47
N SER A 112 29.68 -3.33 -8.25
CA SER A 112 29.70 -2.46 -7.07
C SER A 112 31.02 -2.60 -6.34
N LEU A 113 31.74 -1.50 -6.17
CA LEU A 113 32.87 -1.40 -5.28
C LEU A 113 32.46 -0.57 -4.07
N GLY A 114 32.10 -1.24 -2.98
CA GLY A 114 31.51 -0.57 -1.81
C GLY A 114 30.15 0.08 -2.14
N SER A 115 30.05 1.39 -1.95
CA SER A 115 28.82 2.18 -2.20
C SER A 115 28.70 2.72 -3.63
N ILE A 116 29.69 2.47 -4.52
CA ILE A 116 29.70 2.98 -5.90
C ILE A 116 29.43 1.82 -6.85
N GLY A 117 28.43 1.96 -7.71
CA GLY A 117 28.09 0.98 -8.74
C GLY A 117 27.65 1.62 -10.06
N LEU A 118 27.99 0.99 -11.18
CA LEU A 118 27.49 1.39 -12.50
C LEU A 118 26.10 0.78 -12.73
N MET A 119 25.10 1.63 -12.92
CA MET A 119 23.73 1.19 -13.16
C MET A 119 23.56 0.49 -14.51
N LYS A 120 22.78 -0.58 -14.55
CA LYS A 120 22.34 -1.27 -15.77
C LYS A 120 21.15 -0.55 -16.42
N SER A 121 21.36 0.69 -16.89
CA SER A 121 20.28 1.54 -17.38
C SER A 121 19.40 0.79 -18.42
N LYS A 122 19.99 0.29 -19.50
CA LYS A 122 19.22 -0.41 -20.56
C LYS A 122 18.43 -1.62 -20.08
N THR A 123 18.93 -2.36 -19.09
CA THR A 123 18.21 -3.50 -18.51
C THR A 123 17.03 -3.01 -17.68
N MET A 124 17.23 -1.95 -16.89
CA MET A 124 16.19 -1.32 -16.09
C MET A 124 15.11 -0.69 -16.99
N ASP A 125 15.49 -0.03 -18.07
CA ASP A 125 14.57 0.59 -19.03
C ASP A 125 13.64 -0.46 -19.66
N LYS A 126 14.23 -1.57 -20.14
CA LYS A 126 13.44 -2.69 -20.67
C LYS A 126 12.51 -3.28 -19.60
N ALA A 127 13.04 -3.59 -18.43
CA ALA A 127 12.25 -4.18 -17.36
C ALA A 127 11.13 -3.25 -16.86
N ALA A 128 11.36 -1.92 -16.89
CA ALA A 128 10.33 -0.94 -16.58
C ALA A 128 9.18 -0.98 -17.59
N MET A 129 9.51 -1.04 -18.89
CA MET A 129 8.47 -1.12 -19.94
C MET A 129 7.71 -2.43 -19.89
N ASP A 130 8.38 -3.56 -19.62
CA ASP A 130 7.73 -4.86 -19.45
C ASP A 130 6.76 -4.80 -18.25
N ALA A 131 7.18 -4.27 -17.09
CA ALA A 131 6.34 -4.11 -15.92
C ALA A 131 5.13 -3.19 -16.14
N LEU A 132 5.28 -2.14 -16.94
CA LEU A 132 4.16 -1.26 -17.32
C LEU A 132 3.15 -1.99 -18.21
N ASN A 133 3.62 -2.79 -19.16
CA ASN A 133 2.75 -3.58 -20.02
C ASN A 133 1.97 -4.65 -19.23
N ASP A 134 2.58 -5.26 -18.22
CA ASP A 134 1.94 -6.24 -17.32
C ASP A 134 0.74 -5.66 -16.56
N VAL A 135 0.72 -4.33 -16.37
CA VAL A 135 -0.40 -3.59 -15.76
C VAL A 135 -1.26 -2.84 -16.80
N GLU A 136 -1.18 -3.22 -18.05
CA GLU A 136 -1.93 -2.64 -19.19
C GLU A 136 -1.71 -1.11 -19.34
N LEU A 137 -0.55 -0.61 -18.94
CA LEU A 137 -0.17 0.78 -19.07
C LEU A 137 0.86 0.95 -20.18
N HIS A 138 0.41 1.37 -21.35
CA HIS A 138 1.26 1.55 -22.53
C HIS A 138 1.80 2.97 -22.61
N LEU A 139 3.03 3.18 -22.16
CA LEU A 139 3.74 4.44 -22.24
C LEU A 139 4.79 4.41 -23.35
N ARG A 140 5.15 5.60 -23.88
CA ARG A 140 5.99 5.69 -25.09
C ARG A 140 7.48 5.42 -24.82
N SER A 141 7.98 5.79 -23.64
CA SER A 141 9.40 5.71 -23.33
C SER A 141 9.65 5.57 -21.83
N PRO A 142 10.59 4.71 -21.42
CA PRO A 142 11.02 4.61 -20.02
C PRO A 142 11.70 5.88 -19.49
N ASP A 143 12.20 6.74 -20.40
CA ASP A 143 12.87 8.00 -20.08
C ASP A 143 11.91 9.16 -19.81
N THR A 144 10.62 9.00 -20.08
CA THR A 144 9.62 10.05 -19.86
C THR A 144 9.63 10.47 -18.38
N PRO A 145 9.80 11.77 -18.06
CA PRO A 145 9.67 12.27 -16.71
C PRO A 145 8.24 12.10 -16.18
N VAL A 146 8.12 11.68 -14.93
CA VAL A 146 6.80 11.35 -14.35
C VAL A 146 5.86 12.55 -14.23
N ASN A 147 6.39 13.77 -14.15
CA ASN A 147 5.56 14.98 -14.16
C ASN A 147 4.79 15.23 -15.46
N GLN A 148 5.17 14.57 -16.57
CA GLN A 148 4.45 14.62 -17.84
C GLN A 148 3.29 13.61 -17.93
N LEU A 149 3.14 12.76 -16.94
CA LEU A 149 2.10 11.74 -16.87
C LEU A 149 0.81 12.30 -16.24
N SER A 150 -0.34 11.80 -16.67
CA SER A 150 -1.62 12.00 -15.99
C SER A 150 -1.62 11.36 -14.58
N GLY A 151 -2.59 11.72 -13.75
CA GLY A 151 -2.74 11.14 -12.41
C GLY A 151 -2.85 9.61 -12.45
N GLY A 152 -3.68 9.09 -13.35
CA GLY A 152 -3.85 7.64 -13.54
C GLY A 152 -2.60 6.94 -14.05
N GLU A 153 -1.84 7.56 -14.97
CA GLU A 153 -0.57 7.00 -15.46
C GLU A 153 0.48 6.96 -14.34
N ARG A 154 0.58 8.02 -13.53
CA ARG A 154 1.46 8.03 -12.35
C ARG A 154 1.12 6.89 -11.39
N GLN A 155 -0.16 6.70 -11.11
CA GLN A 155 -0.62 5.59 -10.29
C GLN A 155 -0.22 4.24 -10.89
N GLY A 156 -0.40 4.06 -12.20
CA GLY A 156 0.02 2.85 -12.92
C GLY A 156 1.52 2.56 -12.82
N VAL A 157 2.39 3.60 -12.85
CA VAL A 157 3.84 3.42 -12.65
C VAL A 157 4.17 2.87 -11.25
N VAL A 158 3.51 3.38 -10.21
CA VAL A 158 3.72 2.89 -8.83
C VAL A 158 3.27 1.44 -8.69
N ILE A 159 2.19 1.11 -9.33
CA ILE A 159 1.61 -0.22 -9.38
C ILE A 159 2.56 -1.20 -10.10
N ALA A 160 3.05 -0.83 -11.30
CA ALA A 160 4.02 -1.60 -12.05
C ALA A 160 5.29 -1.88 -11.22
N ARG A 161 5.74 -0.90 -10.45
CA ARG A 161 6.84 -1.06 -9.50
C ARG A 161 6.53 -2.14 -8.45
N ALA A 162 5.37 -2.10 -7.81
CA ALA A 162 4.98 -3.08 -6.80
C ALA A 162 4.92 -4.50 -7.37
N MET A 163 4.37 -4.65 -8.58
CA MET A 163 4.30 -5.93 -9.30
C MET A 163 5.67 -6.46 -9.68
N TYR A 164 6.53 -5.61 -10.25
CA TYR A 164 7.88 -5.99 -10.64
C TYR A 164 8.69 -6.57 -9.46
N PHE A 165 8.55 -5.97 -8.27
CA PHE A 165 9.23 -6.45 -7.06
C PHE A 165 8.48 -7.57 -6.32
N LYS A 166 7.43 -8.13 -6.92
CA LYS A 166 6.65 -9.26 -6.39
C LYS A 166 6.17 -9.02 -4.95
N SER A 167 5.57 -7.86 -4.74
CA SER A 167 5.00 -7.50 -3.45
C SER A 167 3.96 -8.53 -3.03
N LYS A 168 4.00 -8.97 -1.76
CA LYS A 168 2.99 -9.85 -1.15
C LYS A 168 1.84 -9.04 -0.57
N VAL A 169 2.16 -7.85 -0.07
CA VAL A 169 1.22 -6.90 0.50
C VAL A 169 1.44 -5.53 -0.13
N LEU A 170 0.38 -4.94 -0.64
CA LEU A 170 0.37 -3.59 -1.16
C LEU A 170 -0.53 -2.70 -0.31
N ILE A 171 0.05 -1.71 0.36
CA ILE A 171 -0.66 -0.70 1.12
C ILE A 171 -0.88 0.51 0.22
N LEU A 172 -2.13 0.91 0.05
CA LEU A 172 -2.57 1.99 -0.83
C LEU A 172 -3.21 3.09 0.04
N ASP A 173 -2.51 4.19 0.24
CA ASP A 173 -2.99 5.31 1.07
C ASP A 173 -3.68 6.36 0.18
N GLU A 174 -5.01 6.43 0.24
CA GLU A 174 -5.88 7.30 -0.55
C GLU A 174 -5.59 7.27 -2.07
N PRO A 175 -5.54 6.07 -2.70
CA PRO A 175 -5.00 5.93 -4.07
C PRO A 175 -5.93 6.52 -5.14
N THR A 176 -7.15 6.85 -4.81
CA THR A 176 -8.16 7.42 -5.72
C THR A 176 -8.42 8.90 -5.52
N ASN A 177 -7.70 9.54 -4.59
CA ASN A 177 -7.84 10.98 -4.35
C ASN A 177 -7.35 11.78 -5.56
N HIS A 178 -8.11 12.82 -5.91
CA HIS A 178 -7.83 13.73 -7.03
C HIS A 178 -7.80 13.06 -8.41
N LEU A 179 -8.37 11.87 -8.56
CA LEU A 179 -8.53 11.18 -9.83
C LEU A 179 -9.94 11.43 -10.41
N SER A 180 -10.02 11.48 -11.74
CA SER A 180 -11.29 11.44 -12.43
C SER A 180 -12.00 10.09 -12.22
N VAL A 181 -13.31 10.02 -12.44
CA VAL A 181 -14.08 8.76 -12.34
C VAL A 181 -13.49 7.65 -13.19
N LYS A 182 -13.00 7.99 -14.41
CA LYS A 182 -12.39 7.01 -15.32
C LYS A 182 -11.06 6.46 -14.74
N GLU A 183 -10.24 7.32 -14.15
CA GLU A 183 -8.96 6.92 -13.53
C GLU A 183 -9.21 6.13 -12.25
N THR A 184 -10.16 6.56 -11.41
CA THR A 184 -10.59 5.81 -10.23
C THR A 184 -10.98 4.37 -10.59
N ASN A 185 -11.85 4.21 -11.59
CA ASN A 185 -12.27 2.87 -12.02
C ASN A 185 -11.12 2.01 -12.57
N LYS A 186 -10.07 2.61 -13.13
CA LYS A 186 -8.86 1.87 -13.53
C LYS A 186 -8.11 1.36 -12.30
N VAL A 187 -7.91 2.23 -11.29
CA VAL A 187 -7.23 1.85 -10.04
C VAL A 187 -7.99 0.73 -9.32
N LEU A 188 -9.32 0.83 -9.23
CA LEU A 188 -10.14 -0.19 -8.56
C LEU A 188 -10.04 -1.55 -9.26
N ARG A 189 -10.22 -1.59 -10.60
CA ARG A 189 -10.05 -2.83 -11.37
C ARG A 189 -8.66 -3.43 -11.23
N PHE A 190 -7.66 -2.58 -11.13
CA PHE A 190 -6.30 -3.03 -10.93
C PHE A 190 -6.14 -3.69 -9.55
N VAL A 191 -6.65 -3.09 -8.47
CA VAL A 191 -6.59 -3.68 -7.12
C VAL A 191 -7.31 -5.03 -7.07
N GLU A 192 -8.44 -5.16 -7.75
CA GLU A 192 -9.12 -6.46 -7.92
C GLU A 192 -8.25 -7.48 -8.69
N GLY A 193 -7.50 -7.02 -9.69
CA GLY A 193 -6.56 -7.85 -10.45
C GLY A 193 -5.41 -8.37 -9.60
N LEU A 194 -4.90 -7.56 -8.67
CA LEU A 194 -3.84 -7.94 -7.74
C LEU A 194 -4.23 -9.15 -6.87
N LYS A 195 -5.45 -9.15 -6.35
CA LYS A 195 -5.98 -10.27 -5.58
C LYS A 195 -5.90 -11.59 -6.36
N LYS A 196 -6.27 -11.58 -7.65
CA LYS A 196 -6.19 -12.77 -8.53
C LYS A 196 -4.76 -13.25 -8.76
N GLN A 197 -3.77 -12.41 -8.52
CA GLN A 197 -2.34 -12.71 -8.63
C GLN A 197 -1.70 -13.07 -7.28
N GLY A 198 -2.51 -13.24 -6.22
CA GLY A 198 -2.03 -13.59 -4.89
C GLY A 198 -1.39 -12.42 -4.13
N VAL A 199 -1.75 -11.17 -4.46
CA VAL A 199 -1.28 -9.98 -3.74
C VAL A 199 -2.38 -9.49 -2.82
N THR A 200 -2.10 -9.40 -1.54
CA THR A 200 -3.00 -8.81 -0.54
C THR A 200 -2.93 -7.29 -0.64
N SER A 201 -4.09 -6.62 -0.66
CA SER A 201 -4.15 -5.16 -0.70
C SER A 201 -4.81 -4.58 0.54
N ILE A 202 -4.19 -3.55 1.12
CA ILE A 202 -4.79 -2.71 2.17
C ILE A 202 -5.13 -1.37 1.51
N PHE A 203 -6.41 -1.17 1.26
CA PHE A 203 -6.93 0.03 0.59
C PHE A 203 -7.45 1.02 1.64
N ILE A 204 -6.71 2.10 1.84
CA ILE A 204 -7.08 3.12 2.82
C ILE A 204 -7.81 4.25 2.11
N THR A 205 -8.99 4.58 2.60
CA THR A 205 -9.76 5.71 2.10
C THR A 205 -10.82 6.14 3.10
N HIS A 206 -11.29 7.37 2.95
CA HIS A 206 -12.51 7.87 3.59
C HIS A 206 -13.74 7.76 2.66
N ASN A 207 -13.53 7.37 1.39
CA ASN A 207 -14.61 7.23 0.41
C ASN A 207 -15.08 5.78 0.31
N LEU A 208 -16.21 5.49 0.97
CA LEU A 208 -16.81 4.16 1.01
C LEU A 208 -17.21 3.65 -0.36
N SER A 209 -17.71 4.52 -1.27
CA SER A 209 -18.15 4.11 -2.60
C SER A 209 -17.01 3.61 -3.49
N HIS A 210 -15.77 3.96 -3.19
CA HIS A 210 -14.61 3.45 -3.90
C HIS A 210 -14.14 2.09 -3.36
N VAL A 211 -14.08 1.93 -2.04
CA VAL A 211 -13.50 0.72 -1.44
C VAL A 211 -14.50 -0.42 -1.31
N TYR A 212 -15.76 -0.12 -0.98
CA TYR A 212 -16.79 -1.13 -0.74
C TYR A 212 -16.97 -2.13 -1.91
N PRO A 213 -17.01 -1.69 -3.20
CA PRO A 213 -17.17 -2.63 -4.32
C PRO A 213 -16.08 -3.70 -4.38
N ILE A 214 -14.83 -3.35 -4.07
CA ILE A 214 -13.64 -4.19 -4.26
C ILE A 214 -13.14 -4.89 -3.00
N ALA A 215 -13.55 -4.44 -1.81
CA ALA A 215 -13.11 -5.01 -0.54
C ALA A 215 -13.73 -6.39 -0.26
N ASP A 216 -12.98 -7.26 0.40
CA ASP A 216 -13.46 -8.50 1.01
C ASP A 216 -13.80 -8.29 2.49
N HIS A 217 -13.00 -7.45 3.15
CA HIS A 217 -13.15 -7.04 4.55
C HIS A 217 -13.05 -5.52 4.69
N LEU A 218 -13.74 -4.99 5.66
CA LEU A 218 -13.82 -3.56 5.96
C LEU A 218 -13.50 -3.35 7.44
N CYS A 219 -12.35 -2.73 7.69
CA CYS A 219 -11.89 -2.37 9.02
C CYS A 219 -12.17 -0.89 9.25
N VAL A 220 -13.02 -0.57 10.23
CA VAL A 220 -13.35 0.81 10.60
C VAL A 220 -12.50 1.24 11.78
N MET A 221 -11.84 2.39 11.63
CA MET A 221 -11.02 3.00 12.68
C MET A 221 -11.61 4.34 13.11
N ALA A 222 -11.62 4.59 14.42
CA ALA A 222 -11.92 5.89 14.99
C ALA A 222 -11.01 6.14 16.21
N ARG A 223 -10.51 7.38 16.38
CA ARG A 223 -9.77 7.86 17.57
C ARG A 223 -8.60 6.96 18.01
N GLY A 224 -7.96 6.27 17.07
CA GLY A 224 -6.84 5.37 17.30
C GLY A 224 -7.22 3.93 17.62
N GLU A 225 -8.49 3.58 17.58
CA GLU A 225 -9.02 2.27 17.88
C GLU A 225 -9.66 1.63 16.64
N LYS A 226 -9.72 0.30 16.59
CA LYS A 226 -10.53 -0.44 15.63
C LYS A 226 -11.93 -0.60 16.23
N ILE A 227 -12.94 0.01 15.62
CA ILE A 227 -14.31 -0.03 16.10
C ILE A 227 -15.14 -1.12 15.43
N ALA A 228 -14.77 -1.52 14.20
CA ALA A 228 -15.40 -2.65 13.52
C ALA A 228 -14.41 -3.36 12.58
N ASP A 229 -14.67 -4.64 12.31
CA ASP A 229 -13.92 -5.49 11.38
C ASP A 229 -14.92 -6.49 10.77
N LEU A 230 -15.45 -6.17 9.60
CA LEU A 230 -16.61 -6.80 9.02
C LEU A 230 -16.28 -7.43 7.67
N ALA A 231 -16.82 -8.60 7.37
CA ALA A 231 -16.84 -9.10 6.01
C ALA A 231 -17.79 -8.24 5.16
N LYS A 232 -17.50 -8.07 3.89
CA LYS A 232 -18.30 -7.24 2.98
C LYS A 232 -19.77 -7.69 2.94
N GLU A 233 -19.98 -9.01 2.94
CA GLU A 233 -21.32 -9.62 2.92
C GLU A 233 -22.15 -9.35 4.18
N ASP A 234 -21.48 -9.00 5.29
CA ASP A 234 -22.13 -8.78 6.59
C ASP A 234 -22.41 -7.31 6.88
N THR A 235 -22.18 -6.40 5.91
CA THR A 235 -22.36 -4.96 6.12
C THR A 235 -22.82 -4.24 4.85
N SER A 236 -23.21 -2.98 5.02
CA SER A 236 -23.62 -2.08 3.92
C SER A 236 -22.89 -0.74 4.00
N ILE A 237 -22.95 0.06 2.91
CA ILE A 237 -22.39 1.42 2.90
C ILE A 237 -23.08 2.29 3.96
N ASP A 238 -24.38 2.14 4.15
CA ASP A 238 -25.15 2.91 5.13
C ASP A 238 -24.71 2.58 6.56
N GLU A 239 -24.58 1.29 6.90
CA GLU A 239 -24.08 0.85 8.19
C GLU A 239 -22.64 1.32 8.47
N LEU A 240 -21.75 1.23 7.47
CA LEU A 240 -20.39 1.74 7.59
C LEU A 240 -20.35 3.26 7.77
N THR A 241 -21.28 3.98 7.13
CA THR A 241 -21.43 5.43 7.31
C THR A 241 -21.87 5.76 8.72
N ASP A 242 -22.83 5.01 9.25
CA ASP A 242 -23.30 5.17 10.64
C ASP A 242 -22.18 4.91 11.66
N LEU A 243 -21.36 3.87 11.42
CA LEU A 243 -20.18 3.59 12.25
C LEU A 243 -19.15 4.72 12.22
N LEU A 244 -18.94 5.37 11.07
CA LEU A 244 -18.02 6.50 10.94
C LEU A 244 -18.53 7.76 11.64
N VAL A 245 -19.85 7.99 11.63
CA VAL A 245 -20.46 9.19 12.23
C VAL A 245 -20.56 9.06 13.75
N ASN A 246 -20.86 7.87 14.27
CA ASN A 246 -21.15 7.62 15.69
C ASN A 246 -19.94 7.06 16.49
N GLY A 247 -18.85 6.66 15.85
CA GLY A 247 -17.61 6.14 16.46
C GLY A 247 -16.61 7.24 16.71
#